data_0625b0ac38be9fc5c4c07f5248984318
#
_entry.id   0625b0ac38be9fc5c4c07f5248984318
#
_cell.length_a   1.000
_cell.length_b   1.000
_cell.length_c   1.000
_cell.angle_alpha   90.00
_cell.angle_beta   90.00
_cell.angle_gamma   90.00
#
_symmetry.space_group_name_H-M   'P 1'
#
loop_
_entity.id
_entity.type
_entity.pdbx_description
1 polymer ?
#
loop_
_entity_poly.entity_id
_entity_poly.type
_entity_poly.pdbx_seq_one_letter_code
_entity_poly.pdbx_strand_id
1 'polypeptide(L)'
;AAALLSTAPLRFGRSKSAQYAVCELLGSITAAPVQETQVTVHKGEPFFILLETDLILNTDAPTPETAATALQESLGIAAHHTGKDYLLYHTIGGYNMMWQMPKPRRTAICGGSVYCFTADKDAVLPSHFIPDTAEQVQEGFGCCRVLNQAEMAALTVERKAAVDTFAPAAD
;
A
#
# COMPACT_ATOMS: atom_id res chain seq x y z
N ALA A 1 -7.37 -14.70 14.31
CA ALA A 1 -5.97 -14.37 14.05
C ALA A 1 -5.18 -14.17 15.35
N ALA A 2 -5.65 -13.36 16.31
CA ALA A 2 -4.94 -13.08 17.58
C ALA A 2 -4.65 -14.37 18.40
N ALA A 3 -5.59 -15.32 18.46
CA ALA A 3 -5.41 -16.58 19.17
C ALA A 3 -4.34 -17.48 18.54
N LEU A 4 -4.16 -17.45 17.23
CA LEU A 4 -3.12 -18.20 16.51
C LEU A 4 -1.71 -17.66 16.75
N LEU A 5 -1.59 -16.35 16.94
CA LEU A 5 -0.30 -15.68 17.18
C LEU A 5 0.20 -15.85 18.62
N SER A 6 -0.70 -16.18 19.57
CA SER A 6 -0.36 -16.36 20.99
C SER A 6 0.04 -17.78 21.39
N THR A 7 -0.19 -18.79 20.53
CA THR A 7 -0.05 -20.21 20.89
C THR A 7 1.19 -20.91 20.35
N ALA A 8 1.94 -20.28 19.43
CA ALA A 8 3.13 -20.89 18.84
C ALA A 8 4.26 -19.87 18.72
N PRO A 9 5.53 -20.29 18.79
CA PRO A 9 6.65 -19.39 18.55
C PRO A 9 6.57 -18.87 17.12
N LEU A 10 6.54 -17.55 16.97
CA LEU A 10 6.53 -16.87 15.68
C LEU A 10 7.92 -17.02 15.05
N ARG A 11 7.95 -17.30 13.76
CA ARG A 11 9.19 -17.38 13.00
C ARG A 11 9.15 -16.40 11.85
N PHE A 12 10.04 -15.42 11.87
CA PHE A 12 10.17 -14.43 10.81
C PHE A 12 11.51 -14.57 10.10
N GLY A 13 11.49 -14.37 8.78
CA GLY A 13 12.70 -14.35 7.98
C GLY A 13 12.94 -15.62 7.16
N ARG A 14 14.07 -15.61 6.45
CA ARG A 14 14.40 -16.60 5.43
C ARG A 14 14.83 -17.95 6.02
N SER A 15 15.39 -17.96 7.21
CA SER A 15 15.95 -19.16 7.84
C SER A 15 14.98 -19.78 8.83
N LYS A 16 14.12 -20.67 8.35
CA LYS A 16 13.13 -21.36 9.20
C LYS A 16 13.73 -22.33 10.22
N SER A 17 14.97 -22.76 10.00
CA SER A 17 15.68 -23.74 10.84
C SER A 17 16.71 -23.13 11.78
N ALA A 18 17.10 -21.87 11.59
CA ALA A 18 18.07 -21.19 12.46
C ALA A 18 17.39 -20.53 13.66
N GLN A 19 18.12 -20.45 14.76
CA GLN A 19 17.65 -19.83 16.03
C GLN A 19 17.27 -18.35 15.86
N TYR A 20 17.84 -17.67 14.88
CA TYR A 20 17.61 -16.22 14.63
C TYR A 20 16.21 -15.88 14.09
N ALA A 21 15.43 -16.89 13.68
CA ALA A 21 14.08 -16.65 13.15
C ALA A 21 12.98 -16.75 14.22
N VAL A 22 13.32 -17.15 15.44
CA VAL A 22 12.35 -17.31 16.51
C VAL A 22 12.11 -15.96 17.17
N CYS A 23 10.85 -15.52 17.16
CA CYS A 23 10.41 -14.29 17.82
C CYS A 23 9.44 -14.63 18.93
N GLU A 24 9.61 -13.96 20.07
CA GLU A 24 8.71 -14.06 21.19
C GLU A 24 7.81 -12.82 21.25
N LEU A 25 6.56 -13.03 21.52
CA LEU A 25 5.61 -11.94 21.70
C LEU A 25 5.77 -11.35 23.12
N LEU A 26 6.29 -10.14 23.22
CA LEU A 26 6.51 -9.45 24.50
C LEU A 26 5.27 -8.69 25.00
N GLY A 27 4.09 -9.21 24.82
CA GLY A 27 2.87 -8.55 25.26
C GLY A 27 1.61 -9.23 24.74
N SER A 28 0.46 -8.63 24.98
CA SER A 28 -0.81 -9.08 24.44
C SER A 28 -1.13 -8.45 23.09
N ILE A 29 -1.60 -9.24 22.14
CA ILE A 29 -2.15 -8.72 20.88
C ILE A 29 -3.58 -8.27 21.16
N THR A 30 -3.82 -6.97 21.06
CA THR A 30 -5.16 -6.41 21.14
C THR A 30 -5.60 -5.99 19.72
N ALA A 31 -6.77 -6.47 19.29
CA ALA A 31 -7.35 -5.98 18.05
C ALA A 31 -7.73 -4.52 18.24
N ALA A 32 -7.08 -3.61 17.53
CA ALA A 32 -7.55 -2.24 17.44
C ALA A 32 -8.85 -2.23 16.61
N PRO A 33 -9.89 -1.49 17.05
CA PRO A 33 -11.06 -1.29 16.20
C PRO A 33 -10.60 -0.61 14.91
N VAL A 34 -10.96 -1.19 13.77
CA VAL A 34 -10.77 -0.55 12.47
C VAL A 34 -11.72 0.65 12.45
N GLN A 35 -11.19 1.84 12.63
CA GLN A 35 -11.97 3.05 12.38
C GLN A 35 -12.03 3.21 10.85
N GLU A 36 -13.21 2.99 10.30
CA GLU A 36 -13.50 3.34 8.91
C GLU A 36 -13.55 4.88 8.82
N THR A 37 -12.39 5.47 8.70
CA THR A 37 -12.30 6.91 8.41
C THR A 37 -12.68 7.15 6.96
N GLN A 38 -13.42 8.21 6.72
CA GLN A 38 -13.88 8.63 5.40
C GLN A 38 -13.20 9.93 5.01
N VAL A 39 -12.89 10.07 3.73
CA VAL A 39 -12.32 11.27 3.14
C VAL A 39 -13.38 11.91 2.25
N THR A 40 -13.71 13.16 2.53
CA THR A 40 -14.59 13.94 1.66
C THR A 40 -13.77 14.62 0.59
N VAL A 41 -14.18 14.47 -0.66
CA VAL A 41 -13.61 15.15 -1.83
C VAL A 41 -14.69 15.94 -2.53
N HIS A 42 -14.39 17.19 -2.92
CA HIS A 42 -15.35 18.05 -3.59
C HIS A 42 -15.09 18.10 -5.10
N LYS A 43 -16.16 18.38 -5.84
CA LYS A 43 -16.08 18.53 -7.28
C LYS A 43 -15.01 19.54 -7.70
N GLY A 44 -14.14 19.13 -8.62
CA GLY A 44 -13.05 19.95 -9.15
C GLY A 44 -11.81 19.98 -8.27
N GLU A 45 -11.84 19.39 -7.08
CA GLU A 45 -10.69 19.31 -6.20
C GLU A 45 -9.80 18.10 -6.53
N PRO A 46 -8.48 18.25 -6.41
CA PRO A 46 -7.57 17.13 -6.52
C PRO A 46 -7.64 16.25 -5.27
N PHE A 47 -7.57 14.94 -5.47
CA PHE A 47 -7.34 13.96 -4.43
C PHE A 47 -6.27 12.97 -4.89
N PHE A 48 -5.69 12.27 -3.94
CA PHE A 48 -4.54 11.41 -4.18
C PHE A 48 -4.83 10.01 -3.67
N ILE A 49 -4.29 9.02 -4.38
CA ILE A 49 -4.28 7.64 -3.91
C ILE A 49 -2.82 7.27 -3.69
N LEU A 50 -2.46 7.09 -2.42
CA LEU A 50 -1.16 6.62 -1.97
C LEU A 50 -1.19 5.10 -1.87
N LEU A 51 -0.27 4.41 -2.52
CA LEU A 51 -0.04 2.99 -2.29
C LEU A 51 0.76 2.81 -1.00
N GLU A 52 0.15 2.26 0.03
CA GLU A 52 0.85 1.96 1.29
C GLU A 52 1.71 0.70 1.18
N THR A 53 1.28 -0.24 0.36
CA THR A 53 2.03 -1.44 0.01
C THR A 53 2.13 -1.59 -1.50
N ASP A 54 3.00 -2.47 -1.96
CA ASP A 54 3.13 -2.75 -3.39
C ASP A 54 1.80 -3.22 -3.98
N LEU A 55 1.49 -2.78 -5.18
CA LEU A 55 0.28 -3.15 -5.91
C LEU A 55 0.64 -4.05 -7.10
N ILE A 56 0.11 -5.27 -7.07
CA ILE A 56 0.15 -6.21 -8.19
C ILE A 56 -1.26 -6.25 -8.79
N LEU A 57 -1.37 -5.92 -10.06
CA LEU A 57 -2.64 -5.99 -10.79
C LEU A 57 -2.70 -7.28 -11.63
N ASN A 58 -3.91 -7.74 -11.88
CA ASN A 58 -4.15 -8.88 -12.79
C ASN A 58 -3.94 -8.46 -14.26
N THR A 59 -2.71 -8.03 -14.57
CA THR A 59 -2.27 -7.67 -15.91
C THR A 59 -0.77 -7.95 -16.05
N ASP A 60 -0.32 -8.34 -17.23
CA ASP A 60 1.08 -8.69 -17.47
C ASP A 60 2.03 -7.48 -17.37
N ALA A 61 1.52 -6.30 -17.74
CA ALA A 61 2.29 -5.05 -17.72
C ALA A 61 1.38 -3.87 -17.31
N PRO A 62 1.30 -3.53 -16.03
CA PRO A 62 0.50 -2.40 -15.58
C PRO A 62 1.10 -1.09 -16.10
N THR A 63 0.34 -0.37 -16.93
CA THR A 63 0.65 1.02 -17.28
C THR A 63 0.06 1.97 -16.22
N PRO A 64 0.54 3.23 -16.14
CA PRO A 64 -0.06 4.23 -15.25
C PRO A 64 -1.58 4.36 -15.45
N GLU A 65 -2.03 4.35 -16.70
CA GLU A 65 -3.44 4.51 -17.07
C GLU A 65 -4.28 3.30 -16.68
N THR A 66 -3.79 2.07 -16.93
CA THR A 66 -4.53 0.85 -16.55
C THR A 66 -4.66 0.73 -15.04
N ALA A 67 -3.62 1.09 -14.30
CA ALA A 67 -3.67 1.09 -12.85
C ALA A 67 -4.58 2.20 -12.30
N ALA A 68 -4.53 3.41 -12.86
CA ALA A 68 -5.42 4.49 -12.49
C ALA A 68 -6.90 4.12 -12.71
N THR A 69 -7.21 3.48 -13.85
CA THR A 69 -8.57 2.98 -14.14
C THR A 69 -9.02 1.96 -13.10
N ALA A 70 -8.17 0.99 -12.77
CA ALA A 70 -8.49 -0.03 -11.78
C ALA A 70 -8.74 0.55 -10.38
N LEU A 71 -7.94 1.55 -9.97
CA LEU A 71 -8.12 2.26 -8.70
C LEU A 71 -9.43 3.06 -8.69
N GLN A 72 -9.75 3.75 -9.77
CA GLN A 72 -10.96 4.54 -9.90
C GLN A 72 -12.22 3.66 -9.90
N GLU A 73 -12.22 2.56 -10.63
CA GLU A 73 -13.33 1.60 -10.68
C GLU A 73 -13.62 1.00 -9.32
N SER A 74 -12.57 0.63 -8.57
CA SER A 74 -12.70 0.08 -7.21
C SER A 74 -13.29 1.07 -6.21
N LEU A 75 -13.07 2.38 -6.41
CA LEU A 75 -13.68 3.43 -5.58
C LEU A 75 -15.10 3.80 -6.04
N GLY A 76 -15.50 3.41 -7.25
CA GLY A 76 -16.80 3.75 -7.82
C GLY A 76 -17.07 5.25 -7.99
N ILE A 77 -16.01 6.05 -8.11
CA ILE A 77 -16.09 7.51 -8.19
C ILE A 77 -16.01 8.00 -9.65
N ALA A 78 -16.82 9.02 -9.96
CA ALA A 78 -16.63 9.80 -11.17
C ALA A 78 -15.49 10.80 -10.96
N ALA A 79 -14.33 10.48 -11.51
CA ALA A 79 -13.11 11.28 -11.43
C ALA A 79 -12.31 11.07 -12.70
N HIS A 80 -11.39 11.98 -13.00
CA HIS A 80 -10.44 11.78 -14.08
C HIS A 80 -9.00 11.78 -13.55
N HIS A 81 -8.21 10.89 -14.11
CA HIS A 81 -6.79 10.77 -13.82
C HIS A 81 -6.02 11.93 -14.47
N THR A 82 -5.20 12.62 -13.68
CA THR A 82 -4.51 13.84 -14.15
C THR A 82 -3.18 13.55 -14.87
N GLY A 83 -2.63 12.37 -14.70
CA GLY A 83 -1.31 11.98 -15.20
C GLY A 83 -0.14 12.64 -14.46
N LYS A 84 -0.39 13.33 -13.35
CA LYS A 84 0.65 13.94 -12.51
C LYS A 84 1.02 13.04 -11.35
N ASP A 85 1.49 11.84 -11.68
CA ASP A 85 1.74 10.79 -10.72
C ASP A 85 3.20 10.72 -10.32
N TYR A 86 3.45 10.10 -9.17
CA TYR A 86 4.77 9.66 -8.76
C TYR A 86 4.76 8.14 -8.64
N LEU A 87 5.34 7.45 -9.61
CA LEU A 87 5.27 6.00 -9.72
C LEU A 87 6.66 5.38 -9.76
N LEU A 88 6.82 4.32 -9.00
CA LEU A 88 7.97 3.44 -9.05
C LEU A 88 7.50 2.01 -9.33
N TYR A 89 8.28 1.28 -10.09
CA TYR A 89 7.99 -0.09 -10.46
C TYR A 89 9.15 -1.00 -10.06
N HIS A 90 8.83 -2.21 -9.64
CA HIS A 90 9.81 -3.25 -9.50
C HIS A 90 9.22 -4.61 -9.89
N THR A 91 10.09 -5.61 -10.01
CA THR A 91 9.67 -6.97 -10.32
C THR A 91 9.63 -7.79 -9.04
N ILE A 92 8.48 -8.36 -8.74
CA ILE A 92 8.29 -9.30 -7.65
C ILE A 92 8.45 -10.72 -8.21
N GLY A 93 9.24 -11.50 -7.53
CA GLY A 93 9.46 -12.91 -7.82
C GLY A 93 9.56 -13.68 -6.52
N GLY A 94 9.89 -14.93 -6.61
CA GLY A 94 10.08 -15.78 -5.44
C GLY A 94 10.38 -17.20 -5.84
N TYR A 95 10.43 -18.07 -4.85
CA TYR A 95 10.65 -19.50 -5.02
C TYR A 95 9.63 -20.27 -4.21
N ASN A 96 8.94 -21.20 -4.86
CA ASN A 96 8.01 -22.09 -4.18
C ASN A 96 8.78 -23.35 -3.73
N MET A 97 9.01 -23.44 -2.42
CA MET A 97 9.78 -24.56 -1.84
C MET A 97 9.05 -25.91 -1.98
N MET A 98 7.72 -25.91 -2.00
CA MET A 98 6.93 -27.13 -2.14
C MET A 98 7.07 -27.73 -3.56
N TRP A 99 7.03 -26.87 -4.57
CA TRP A 99 7.12 -27.28 -5.96
C TRP A 99 8.55 -27.22 -6.50
N GLN A 100 9.50 -26.73 -5.68
CA GLN A 100 10.90 -26.53 -6.07
C GLN A 100 11.07 -25.75 -7.40
N MET A 101 10.20 -24.75 -7.59
CA MET A 101 10.16 -23.93 -8.80
C MET A 101 10.16 -22.44 -8.46
N PRO A 102 10.78 -21.61 -9.32
CA PRO A 102 10.63 -20.16 -9.17
C PRO A 102 9.16 -19.77 -9.41
N LYS A 103 8.64 -18.85 -8.59
CA LYS A 103 7.33 -18.22 -8.85
C LYS A 103 7.42 -17.36 -10.13
N PRO A 104 6.35 -17.23 -10.90
CA PRO A 104 6.30 -16.28 -12.01
C PRO A 104 6.69 -14.88 -11.54
N ARG A 105 7.48 -14.19 -12.36
CA ARG A 105 7.81 -12.79 -12.09
C ARG A 105 6.61 -11.91 -12.44
N ARG A 106 6.26 -11.00 -11.55
CA ARG A 106 5.18 -10.03 -11.74
C ARG A 106 5.73 -8.62 -11.61
N THR A 107 5.27 -7.72 -12.43
CA THR A 107 5.55 -6.29 -12.25
C THR A 107 4.61 -5.74 -11.21
N ALA A 108 5.16 -5.07 -10.21
CA ALA A 108 4.40 -4.38 -9.17
C ALA A 108 4.68 -2.89 -9.20
N ILE A 109 3.69 -2.12 -8.80
CA ILE A 109 3.83 -0.69 -8.52
C ILE A 109 4.22 -0.58 -7.05
N CYS A 110 5.34 0.08 -6.76
CA CYS A 110 5.90 0.11 -5.41
C CYS A 110 5.00 0.86 -4.42
N GLY A 111 4.97 0.39 -3.19
CA GLY A 111 4.48 1.19 -2.06
C GLY A 111 5.18 2.54 -2.00
N GLY A 112 4.45 3.60 -1.63
CA GLY A 112 4.91 4.99 -1.71
C GLY A 112 4.64 5.66 -3.06
N SER A 113 4.14 4.94 -4.07
CA SER A 113 3.64 5.55 -5.31
C SER A 113 2.34 6.29 -5.06
N VAL A 114 2.15 7.38 -5.79
CA VAL A 114 0.98 8.26 -5.65
C VAL A 114 0.34 8.51 -7.00
N TYR A 115 -0.96 8.30 -7.07
CA TYR A 115 -1.80 8.68 -8.20
C TYR A 115 -2.56 9.97 -7.90
N CYS A 116 -2.70 10.85 -8.88
CA CYS A 116 -3.40 12.11 -8.75
C CYS A 116 -4.67 12.13 -9.61
N PHE A 117 -5.81 12.38 -8.97
CA PHE A 117 -7.12 12.46 -9.60
C PHE A 117 -7.77 13.81 -9.33
N THR A 118 -8.72 14.17 -10.18
CA THR A 118 -9.66 15.28 -9.92
C THR A 118 -11.07 14.73 -9.89
N ALA A 119 -11.82 15.07 -8.85
CA ALA A 119 -13.20 14.62 -8.67
C ALA A 119 -14.16 15.35 -9.61
N ASP A 120 -15.00 14.62 -10.34
CA ASP A 120 -16.03 15.21 -11.21
C ASP A 120 -17.31 15.53 -10.44
N LYS A 121 -17.48 14.95 -9.25
CA LYS A 121 -18.62 15.14 -8.33
C LYS A 121 -18.13 15.09 -6.89
N ASP A 122 -18.94 15.68 -5.99
CA ASP A 122 -18.73 15.50 -4.55
C ASP A 122 -18.89 14.02 -4.19
N ALA A 123 -17.99 13.52 -3.38
CA ALA A 123 -18.00 12.13 -2.92
C ALA A 123 -17.40 11.99 -1.53
N VAL A 124 -17.85 10.94 -0.85
CA VAL A 124 -17.27 10.48 0.42
C VAL A 124 -16.65 9.12 0.16
N LEU A 125 -15.34 9.02 0.31
CA LEU A 125 -14.54 7.86 -0.03
C LEU A 125 -14.01 7.19 1.24
N PRO A 126 -13.80 5.86 1.23
CA PRO A 126 -13.08 5.21 2.31
C PRO A 126 -11.65 5.72 2.36
N SER A 127 -11.13 5.97 3.55
CA SER A 127 -9.73 6.41 3.68
C SER A 127 -8.73 5.31 3.26
N HIS A 128 -9.10 4.04 3.43
CA HIS A 128 -8.29 2.89 3.01
C HIS A 128 -9.15 1.92 2.21
N PHE A 129 -8.57 1.35 1.19
CA PHE A 129 -9.21 0.32 0.38
C PHE A 129 -8.17 -0.58 -0.28
N ILE A 130 -8.65 -1.70 -0.82
CA ILE A 130 -7.87 -2.62 -1.64
C ILE A 130 -8.60 -2.71 -2.97
N PRO A 131 -7.91 -2.47 -4.11
CA PRO A 131 -8.56 -2.58 -5.42
C PRO A 131 -9.06 -4.00 -5.69
N ASP A 132 -10.23 -4.13 -6.31
CA ASP A 132 -10.84 -5.42 -6.63
C ASP A 132 -9.96 -6.26 -7.58
N THR A 133 -9.14 -5.59 -8.39
CA THR A 133 -8.21 -6.19 -9.34
C THR A 133 -6.83 -6.49 -8.73
N ALA A 134 -6.62 -6.20 -7.45
CA ALA A 134 -5.35 -6.47 -6.77
C ALA A 134 -5.15 -7.97 -6.56
N GLU A 135 -3.95 -8.45 -6.90
CA GLU A 135 -3.53 -9.83 -6.66
C GLU A 135 -2.72 -9.96 -5.36
N GLN A 136 -2.65 -11.17 -4.83
CA GLN A 136 -1.85 -11.52 -3.66
C GLN A 136 -2.16 -10.68 -2.40
N VAL A 137 -3.39 -10.22 -2.25
CA VAL A 137 -3.87 -9.44 -1.10
C VAL A 137 -3.59 -10.14 0.22
N GLN A 138 -3.68 -11.48 0.26
CA GLN A 138 -3.38 -12.31 1.43
C GLN A 138 -1.90 -12.25 1.86
N GLU A 139 -1.00 -11.87 0.95
CA GLU A 139 0.43 -11.66 1.20
C GLU A 139 0.73 -10.20 1.62
N GLY A 140 -0.30 -9.33 1.71
CA GLY A 140 -0.19 -7.93 2.15
C GLY A 140 -0.05 -6.92 1.02
N PHE A 141 -0.30 -7.30 -0.22
CA PHE A 141 -0.26 -6.41 -1.37
C PHE A 141 -1.57 -5.64 -1.56
N GLY A 142 -1.49 -4.45 -2.16
CA GLY A 142 -2.62 -3.69 -2.64
C GLY A 142 -3.29 -2.74 -1.65
N CYS A 143 -2.70 -2.49 -0.46
CA CYS A 143 -3.24 -1.49 0.45
C CYS A 143 -3.08 -0.09 -0.14
N CYS A 144 -4.20 0.60 -0.31
CA CYS A 144 -4.28 1.95 -0.83
C CYS A 144 -4.93 2.89 0.19
N ARG A 145 -4.44 4.13 0.23
CA ARG A 145 -5.00 5.19 1.07
C ARG A 145 -5.42 6.38 0.21
N VAL A 146 -6.65 6.83 0.42
CA VAL A 146 -7.17 8.06 -0.20
C VAL A 146 -6.79 9.25 0.68
N LEU A 147 -6.28 10.30 0.05
CA LEU A 147 -5.86 11.54 0.70
C LEU A 147 -6.47 12.73 -0.02
N ASN A 148 -7.00 13.68 0.74
CA ASN A 148 -7.33 15.00 0.21
C ASN A 148 -6.08 15.89 0.12
N GLN A 149 -6.23 17.07 -0.43
CA GLN A 149 -5.11 18.00 -0.62
C GLN A 149 -4.45 18.42 0.70
N ALA A 150 -5.22 18.60 1.76
CA ALA A 150 -4.70 19.00 3.06
C ALA A 150 -3.89 17.87 3.72
N GLU A 151 -4.38 16.65 3.66
CA GLU A 151 -3.69 15.46 4.18
C GLU A 151 -2.39 15.19 3.41
N MET A 152 -2.42 15.34 2.08
CA MET A 152 -1.22 15.18 1.26
C MET A 152 -0.16 16.25 1.59
N ALA A 153 -0.56 17.48 1.81
CA ALA A 153 0.33 18.57 2.24
C ALA A 153 0.95 18.27 3.62
N ALA A 154 0.17 17.78 4.57
CA ALA A 154 0.64 17.41 5.90
C ALA A 154 1.71 16.32 5.86
N LEU A 155 1.49 15.23 5.09
CA LEU A 155 2.47 14.17 4.90
C LEU A 155 3.79 14.67 4.30
N THR A 156 3.73 15.63 3.40
CA THR A 156 4.93 16.21 2.78
C THR A 156 5.75 17.00 3.79
N VAL A 157 5.10 17.70 4.71
CA VAL A 157 5.77 18.47 5.78
C VAL A 157 6.44 17.54 6.78
N GLU A 158 5.75 16.50 7.24
CA GLU A 158 6.29 15.50 8.16
C GLU A 158 7.54 14.81 7.59
N ARG A 159 7.50 14.42 6.33
CA ARG A 159 8.64 13.81 5.65
C ARG A 159 9.85 14.74 5.57
N LYS A 160 9.64 16.01 5.32
CA LYS A 160 10.71 17.01 5.29
C LYS A 160 11.37 17.16 6.66
N ALA A 161 10.59 17.26 7.73
CA ALA A 161 11.10 17.34 9.10
C ALA A 161 11.90 16.09 9.51
N ALA A 162 11.45 14.88 9.10
CA ALA A 162 12.15 13.64 9.36
C ALA A 162 13.51 13.55 8.64
N VAL A 163 13.61 14.06 7.41
CA VAL A 163 14.88 14.09 6.66
C VAL A 163 15.88 15.03 7.30
N ASP A 164 15.43 16.18 7.79
CA ASP A 164 16.30 17.18 8.43
C ASP A 164 16.89 16.66 9.77
N THR A 165 16.21 15.74 10.45
CA THR A 165 16.72 15.10 11.68
C THR A 165 17.81 14.06 11.44
N PHE A 166 17.94 13.55 10.21
CA PHE A 166 18.98 12.58 9.82
C PHE A 166 20.18 13.20 9.12
N ALA A 167 20.29 14.52 9.06
CA ALA A 167 21.48 15.16 8.57
C ALA A 167 22.68 14.76 9.45
N PRO A 168 23.77 14.20 8.85
CA PRO A 168 24.95 13.84 9.65
C PRO A 168 25.50 15.10 10.32
N ALA A 169 25.88 14.97 11.58
CA ALA A 169 26.59 16.03 12.27
C ALA A 169 27.85 16.38 11.44
N ALA A 170 28.00 17.63 11.10
CA ALA A 170 29.20 18.09 10.44
C ALA A 170 30.38 17.91 11.38
N ASP A 171 31.43 17.16 10.94
CA ASP A 171 32.68 17.00 11.64
C ASP A 171 33.45 18.32 11.74
#